data_f34109447d2555a4fbd7bdb0fd1bd126
#
_entry.id   f34109447d2555a4fbd7bdb0fd1bd126
#
_cell.length_a   1.000
_cell.length_b   1.000
_cell.length_c   1.000
_cell.angle_alpha   90.00
_cell.angle_beta   90.00
_cell.angle_gamma   90.00
#
_symmetry.space_group_name_H-M   'P 1'
#
loop_
_entity.id
_entity.type
_entity.pdbx_description
1 polymer ?
#
loop_
_entity_poly.entity_id
_entity_poly.type
_entity_poly.pdbx_seq_one_letter_code
_entity_poly.pdbx_strand_id
1 'polypeptide(L)' 'MNQRRHTKLVREGPYAAEVDVELIETDDGWSPYLSLDDAHKLDTVRDALRRGDLQAASRHARVFSLTPVSR' A
#
# COMPACT_ATOMS: atom_id res chain seq x y z
N MET A 1 -15.59 -14.24 -10.72
CA MET A 1 -14.78 -13.25 -10.00
C MET A 1 -13.38 -13.79 -9.78
N ASN A 2 -12.39 -13.02 -10.15
CA ASN A 2 -10.99 -13.40 -9.97
C ASN A 2 -10.32 -12.44 -9.02
N GLN A 3 -9.39 -12.97 -8.22
CA GLN A 3 -8.58 -12.15 -7.33
C GLN A 3 -7.13 -12.24 -7.78
N ARG A 4 -6.47 -11.09 -7.86
CA ARG A 4 -5.07 -11.03 -8.22
C ARG A 4 -4.32 -10.27 -7.15
N ARG A 5 -3.15 -10.81 -6.77
CA ARG A 5 -2.27 -10.10 -5.87
C ARG A 5 -1.60 -8.96 -6.61
N HIS A 6 -1.53 -7.84 -5.96
CA HIS A 6 -0.93 -6.65 -6.53
C HIS A 6 -0.17 -5.91 -5.43
N THR A 7 0.95 -5.31 -5.78
CA THR A 7 1.72 -4.52 -4.84
C THR A 7 1.48 -3.05 -5.11
N LYS A 8 0.97 -2.35 -4.11
CA LYS A 8 0.74 -0.91 -4.20
C LYS A 8 1.84 -0.18 -3.47
N LEU A 9 2.33 0.90 -4.07
CA LEU A 9 3.32 1.75 -3.44
C LEU A 9 2.62 2.93 -2.79
N VAL A 10 2.86 3.09 -1.49
CA VAL A 10 2.37 4.23 -0.71
C VAL A 10 3.57 5.09 -0.37
N ARG A 11 3.49 6.38 -0.66
CA ARG A 11 4.58 7.31 -0.36
C ARG A 11 4.08 8.44 0.50
N GLU A 12 4.81 8.70 1.60
CA GLU A 12 4.52 9.81 2.50
C GLU A 12 5.85 10.40 2.97
N GLY A 13 6.13 11.64 2.58
CA GLY A 13 7.35 12.30 2.94
C GLY A 13 8.58 11.52 2.51
N PRO A 14 9.53 11.25 3.42
CA PRO A 14 10.76 10.53 3.08
C PRO A 14 10.59 9.02 3.07
N TYR A 15 9.39 8.51 3.24
CA TYR A 15 9.15 7.08 3.38
C TYR A 15 8.30 6.54 2.24
N ALA A 16 8.49 5.27 1.94
CA ALA A 16 7.65 4.55 1.00
C ALA A 16 7.36 3.17 1.56
N ALA A 17 6.23 2.61 1.20
CA ALA A 17 5.85 1.28 1.64
C ALA A 17 5.26 0.51 0.48
N GLU A 18 5.63 -0.75 0.37
CA GLU A 18 5.02 -1.68 -0.58
C GLU A 18 3.99 -2.50 0.18
N VAL A 19 2.74 -2.35 -0.22
CA VAL A 19 1.62 -3.01 0.43
C VAL A 19 1.01 -4.01 -0.53
N ASP A 20 0.97 -5.27 -0.11
CA ASP A 20 0.33 -6.31 -0.92
C ASP A 20 -1.17 -6.25 -0.72
N VAL A 21 -1.89 -6.14 -1.81
CA VAL A 21 -3.34 -6.07 -1.82
C VAL A 21 -3.87 -7.06 -2.84
N GLU A 22 -5.16 -7.33 -2.76
CA GLU A 22 -5.84 -8.16 -3.74
C GLU A 22 -6.79 -7.29 -4.54
N LEU A 23 -6.67 -7.38 -5.86
CA LEU A 23 -7.61 -6.74 -6.77
C LEU A 23 -8.70 -7.74 -7.10
N ILE A 24 -9.94 -7.31 -6.96
CA ILE A 24 -11.10 -8.12 -7.27
C ILE A 24 -11.59 -7.73 -8.64
N GLU A 25 -11.58 -8.68 -9.54
CA GLU A 25 -12.05 -8.48 -10.90
C GLU A 25 -13.44 -9.12 -11.06
N THR A 26 -14.29 -8.44 -11.79
CA THR A 26 -15.62 -8.93 -12.09
C THR A 26 -15.76 -9.19 -13.60
N ASP A 27 -16.70 -10.02 -13.96
CA ASP A 27 -16.92 -10.38 -15.36
C ASP A 27 -17.70 -9.34 -16.15
N ASP A 28 -18.13 -8.27 -15.49
CA ASP A 28 -18.98 -7.24 -16.10
C ASP A 28 -18.20 -6.12 -16.79
N GLY A 29 -16.88 -6.25 -16.87
CA GLY A 29 -16.05 -5.26 -17.57
C GLY A 29 -15.69 -4.03 -16.75
N TRP A 30 -16.08 -3.97 -15.50
CA TRP A 30 -15.70 -2.86 -14.63
C TRP A 30 -14.24 -2.99 -14.21
N SER A 31 -13.64 -1.85 -13.88
CA SER A 31 -12.28 -1.84 -13.38
C SER A 31 -12.15 -2.67 -12.10
N PRO A 32 -11.02 -3.35 -11.92
CA PRO A 32 -10.78 -4.04 -10.65
C PRO A 32 -10.83 -3.10 -9.47
N TYR A 33 -11.24 -3.61 -8.32
CA TYR A 33 -11.33 -2.80 -7.11
C TYR A 33 -10.72 -3.53 -5.92
N LEU A 34 -10.40 -2.76 -4.88
CA LEU A 34 -9.84 -3.29 -3.65
C LEU A 34 -10.96 -3.73 -2.73
N SER A 35 -10.69 -4.77 -1.93
CA SER A 35 -11.58 -5.10 -0.82
C SER A 35 -11.55 -3.99 0.23
N LEU A 36 -12.59 -3.91 1.04
CA LEU A 36 -12.63 -2.93 2.11
C LEU A 36 -11.47 -3.12 3.10
N ASP A 37 -11.13 -4.36 3.40
CA ASP A 37 -10.02 -4.66 4.31
C ASP A 37 -8.70 -4.14 3.75
N ASP A 38 -8.46 -4.32 2.45
CA ASP A 38 -7.23 -3.85 1.82
C ASP A 38 -7.20 -2.34 1.74
N ALA A 39 -8.34 -1.70 1.48
CA ALA A 39 -8.42 -0.25 1.50
C ALA A 39 -8.06 0.29 2.89
N HIS A 40 -8.57 -0.34 3.94
CA HIS A 40 -8.22 0.03 5.31
C HIS A 40 -6.75 -0.20 5.60
N LYS A 41 -6.18 -1.29 5.08
CA LYS A 41 -4.76 -1.57 5.26
C LYS A 41 -3.90 -0.46 4.65
N LEU A 42 -4.26 -0.02 3.44
CA LEU A 42 -3.53 1.08 2.79
C LEU A 42 -3.62 2.36 3.62
N ASP A 43 -4.80 2.67 4.14
CA ASP A 43 -4.98 3.85 4.98
C ASP A 43 -4.17 3.76 6.26
N THR A 44 -4.14 2.59 6.89
CA THR A 44 -3.36 2.37 8.10
C THR A 44 -1.87 2.57 7.85
N VAL A 45 -1.37 2.04 6.74
CA VAL A 45 0.04 2.20 6.39
C VAL A 45 0.36 3.67 6.10
N ARG A 46 -0.50 4.33 5.32
CA ARG A 46 -0.28 5.75 4.99
C ARG A 46 -0.25 6.61 6.24
N ASP A 47 -1.19 6.38 7.15
CA ASP A 47 -1.26 7.15 8.39
C ASP A 47 -0.02 6.90 9.25
N ALA A 48 0.41 5.64 9.35
CA ALA A 48 1.61 5.31 10.12
C ALA A 48 2.85 6.00 9.54
N LEU A 49 3.00 5.99 8.22
CA LEU A 49 4.13 6.68 7.59
C LEU A 49 4.08 8.17 7.83
N ARG A 50 2.88 8.76 7.79
CA ARG A 50 2.71 10.19 8.03
C ARG A 50 3.13 10.59 9.43
N ARG A 51 2.88 9.72 10.40
CA ARG A 51 3.29 9.95 11.79
C ARG A 51 4.75 9.57 12.05
N GLY A 52 5.42 8.98 11.07
CA GLY A 52 6.77 8.47 11.26
C GLY A 52 6.83 7.18 12.06
N ASP A 53 5.71 6.49 12.21
CA ASP A 53 5.64 5.24 12.96
C ASP A 53 5.96 4.08 12.03
N LEU A 54 7.24 3.88 11.78
CA LEU A 54 7.69 2.88 10.82
C LEU A 54 7.43 1.47 11.29
N GLN A 55 7.45 1.25 12.60
CA GLN A 55 7.19 -0.05 13.16
C GLN A 55 5.75 -0.49 12.89
N ALA A 56 4.81 0.42 13.10
CA ALA A 56 3.40 0.11 12.81
C ALA A 56 3.19 -0.15 11.32
N ALA A 57 3.80 0.66 10.47
CA ALA A 57 3.70 0.46 9.02
C ALA A 57 4.30 -0.89 8.61
N SER A 58 5.40 -1.29 9.23
CA SER A 58 6.10 -2.53 8.89
C SER A 58 5.29 -3.78 9.20
N ARG A 59 4.28 -3.67 10.03
CA ARG A 59 3.40 -4.80 10.32
C ARG A 59 2.56 -5.20 9.11
N HIS A 60 2.34 -4.26 8.19
CA HIS A 60 1.44 -4.46 7.06
C HIS A 60 2.13 -4.30 5.72
N ALA A 61 3.41 -3.91 5.70
CA ALA A 61 4.06 -3.52 4.47
C ALA A 61 5.57 -3.63 4.58
N ARG A 62 6.23 -3.61 3.43
CA ARG A 62 7.69 -3.45 3.38
C ARG A 62 7.97 -1.95 3.31
N VAL A 63 8.65 -1.43 4.32
CA VAL A 63 8.85 0.01 4.49
C VAL A 63 10.27 0.38 4.11
N PHE A 64 10.40 1.47 3.38
CA PHE A 64 11.68 1.98 2.90
C PHE A 64 11.84 3.43 3.27
N SER A 65 13.06 3.80 3.58
CA SER A 65 13.43 5.20 3.74
C SER A 65 14.07 5.66 2.44
N LEU A 66 13.57 6.75 1.88
CA LEU A 66 14.04 7.25 0.61
C LEU A 66 15.17 8.25 0.83
N THR A 67 16.28 8.03 0.14
CA THR A 67 17.44 8.92 0.22
C THR A 67 17.68 9.51 -1.16
N PRO A 68 17.68 10.85 -1.27
CA PRO A 68 17.97 11.47 -2.57
C PRO A 68 19.35 11.10 -3.06
N VAL A 69 19.46 10.91 -4.36
CA VAL A 69 20.75 10.67 -4.97
C VAL A 69 21.45 12.02 -5.11
N SER A 70 22.64 12.11 -4.52
CA SER A 70 23.44 13.32 -4.55
C SER A 70 24.14 13.47 -5.89
N ARG A 71 24.26 14.70 -6.36
CA ARG A 71 24.90 14.99 -7.62
C ARG A 71 26.06 15.94 -7.41
#